data_97ead01c90c6d5310c769ba4e5f9e24f
#
_entry.id   97ead01c90c6d5310c769ba4e5f9e24f
#
_cell.length_a   1.000
_cell.length_b   1.000
_cell.length_c   1.000
_cell.angle_alpha   90.00
_cell.angle_beta   90.00
_cell.angle_gamma   90.00
#
_symmetry.space_group_name_H-M   'P 1'
#
loop_
_entity.id
_entity.type
_entity.pdbx_description
1 polymer ?
#
loop_
_entity_poly.entity_id
_entity_poly.type
_entity_poly.pdbx_seq_one_letter_code
_entity_poly.pdbx_strand_id
1 'polypeptide(L)'
;MYNGRMDKPIKSYGLDELPDIIESLGQPSFRAKQLALWLYVHHADSYDQMTNLPAALRARLAERHPLHAPSLAERRISHDGTRKYLVEYHDGTCVETVAIPSRSGDRLTVCFSTQAGCSMQCAFCATGQAGFERNLVPGEI
;
A
#
# COMPACT_ATOMS: atom_id res chain seq x y z
N MET A 1 -9.23 -12.08 -5.58
CA MET A 1 -9.24 -12.87 -4.32
C MET A 1 -7.88 -13.51 -4.17
N TYR A 2 -7.09 -13.09 -3.18
CA TYR A 2 -5.81 -13.75 -2.89
C TYR A 2 -6.12 -15.15 -2.35
N ASN A 3 -5.72 -16.18 -3.07
CA ASN A 3 -5.89 -17.57 -2.68
C ASN A 3 -4.96 -17.89 -1.50
N GLY A 4 -5.55 -18.35 -0.41
CA GLY A 4 -4.97 -18.51 0.90
C GLY A 4 -3.54 -19.06 0.95
N ARG A 5 -2.71 -18.41 1.72
CA ARG A 5 -1.38 -18.71 2.29
C ARG A 5 -0.11 -18.26 1.57
N MET A 6 -0.10 -17.80 0.30
CA MET A 6 1.20 -17.55 -0.35
C MET A 6 1.32 -16.24 -1.13
N ASP A 7 0.30 -15.41 -1.28
CA ASP A 7 0.36 -14.27 -2.20
C ASP A 7 -0.16 -12.94 -1.63
N LYS A 8 0.00 -12.74 -0.33
CA LYS A 8 -0.24 -11.40 0.21
C LYS A 8 0.92 -10.48 -0.17
N PRO A 9 0.64 -9.24 -0.62
CA PRO A 9 1.68 -8.22 -0.74
C PRO A 9 2.49 -8.10 0.54
N ILE A 10 3.81 -7.93 0.42
CA ILE A 10 4.70 -7.94 1.60
C ILE A 10 4.31 -6.91 2.67
N LYS A 11 3.81 -5.75 2.27
CA LYS A 11 3.33 -4.70 3.18
C LYS A 11 2.02 -5.06 3.91
N SER A 12 1.34 -6.15 3.55
CA SER A 12 0.14 -6.65 4.24
C SER A 12 0.44 -7.53 5.46
N TYR A 13 1.72 -7.78 5.73
CA TYR A 13 2.18 -8.49 6.92
C TYR A 13 2.59 -7.50 8.01
N GLY A 14 2.33 -7.88 9.27
CA GLY A 14 2.86 -7.16 10.43
C GLY A 14 4.39 -7.26 10.49
N LEU A 15 5.02 -6.29 11.17
CA LEU A 15 6.47 -6.30 11.36
C LEU A 15 6.97 -7.54 12.13
N ASP A 16 6.13 -8.08 13.00
CA ASP A 16 6.34 -9.29 13.78
C ASP A 16 6.25 -10.58 12.95
N GLU A 17 5.56 -10.54 11.80
CA GLU A 17 5.45 -11.67 10.87
C GLU A 17 6.64 -11.75 9.88
N LEU A 18 7.36 -10.65 9.65
CA LEU A 18 8.46 -10.61 8.69
C LEU A 18 9.61 -11.60 9.00
N PRO A 19 10.01 -11.84 10.27
CA PRO A 19 11.01 -12.86 10.59
C PRO A 19 10.63 -14.25 10.10
N ASP A 20 9.37 -14.67 10.31
CA ASP A 20 8.89 -16.00 9.89
C ASP A 20 8.88 -16.15 8.37
N ILE A 21 8.53 -15.08 7.65
CA ILE A 21 8.60 -15.05 6.19
C ILE A 21 10.06 -15.26 5.73
N ILE A 22 10.99 -14.49 6.30
CA ILE A 22 12.41 -14.57 5.93
C ILE A 22 12.99 -15.96 6.23
N GLU A 23 12.66 -16.55 7.38
CA GLU A 23 13.08 -17.90 7.75
C GLU A 23 12.47 -18.96 6.84
N SER A 24 11.21 -18.84 6.45
CA SER A 24 10.56 -19.72 5.47
C SER A 24 11.25 -19.70 4.09
N LEU A 25 11.92 -18.61 3.78
CA LEU A 25 12.75 -18.43 2.59
C LEU A 25 14.21 -18.88 2.80
N GLY A 26 14.52 -19.59 3.90
CA GLY A 26 15.86 -20.13 4.19
C GLY A 26 16.90 -19.06 4.50
N GLN A 27 16.49 -17.91 5.03
CA GLN A 27 17.38 -16.81 5.38
C GLN A 27 17.32 -16.50 6.88
N PRO A 28 18.41 -15.98 7.46
CA PRO A 28 18.43 -15.60 8.88
C PRO A 28 17.43 -14.49 9.19
N SER A 29 16.73 -14.58 10.33
CA SER A 29 15.67 -13.65 10.76
C SER A 29 16.12 -12.18 10.85
N PHE A 30 17.39 -11.88 11.09
CA PHE A 30 17.88 -10.50 11.12
C PHE A 30 17.63 -9.74 9.81
N ARG A 31 17.50 -10.45 8.68
CA ARG A 31 17.18 -9.84 7.38
C ARG A 31 15.78 -9.23 7.33
N ALA A 32 14.87 -9.65 8.22
CA ALA A 32 13.57 -9.02 8.39
C ALA A 32 13.69 -7.54 8.76
N LYS A 33 14.66 -7.19 9.61
CA LYS A 33 14.93 -5.78 9.94
C LYS A 33 15.43 -4.99 8.74
N GLN A 34 16.29 -5.59 7.90
CA GLN A 34 16.75 -4.96 6.67
C GLN A 34 15.59 -4.74 5.70
N LEU A 35 14.72 -5.75 5.52
CA LEU A 35 13.52 -5.64 4.70
C LEU A 35 12.58 -4.54 5.21
N ALA A 36 12.30 -4.51 6.51
CA ALA A 36 11.45 -3.50 7.14
C ALA A 36 11.99 -2.07 6.92
N LEU A 37 13.30 -1.85 7.03
CA LEU A 37 13.92 -0.57 6.75
C LEU A 37 13.68 -0.13 5.30
N TRP A 38 13.83 -1.03 4.34
CA TRP A 38 13.56 -0.73 2.94
C TRP A 38 12.10 -0.39 2.69
N LEU A 39 11.16 -1.15 3.27
CA LEU A 39 9.73 -0.95 3.06
C LEU A 39 9.19 0.34 3.69
N TYR A 40 9.63 0.66 4.92
CA TYR A 40 8.98 1.69 5.74
C TYR A 40 9.83 2.94 6.00
N VAL A 41 11.15 2.87 5.81
CA VAL A 41 12.05 4.02 5.98
C VAL A 41 12.56 4.53 4.65
N HIS A 42 13.01 3.63 3.78
CA HIS A 42 13.48 4.00 2.44
C HIS A 42 12.36 4.05 1.40
N HIS A 43 11.15 3.60 1.75
CA HIS A 43 9.97 3.59 0.86
C HIS A 43 10.26 2.95 -0.50
N ALA A 44 10.99 1.82 -0.50
CA ALA A 44 11.33 1.12 -1.73
C ALA A 44 10.07 0.66 -2.48
N ASP A 45 10.06 0.89 -3.79
CA ASP A 45 8.98 0.53 -4.70
C ASP A 45 9.23 -0.82 -5.40
N SER A 46 10.46 -1.32 -5.32
CA SER A 46 10.84 -2.61 -5.87
C SER A 46 11.90 -3.30 -5.01
N TYR A 47 11.96 -4.63 -5.10
CA TYR A 47 13.00 -5.41 -4.43
C TYR A 47 14.41 -5.15 -5.00
N ASP A 48 14.52 -4.66 -6.22
CA ASP A 48 15.83 -4.36 -6.85
C ASP A 48 16.56 -3.21 -6.15
N GLN A 49 15.82 -2.29 -5.54
CA GLN A 49 16.39 -1.20 -4.73
C GLN A 49 17.04 -1.70 -3.45
N MET A 50 16.68 -2.89 -2.95
CA MET A 50 17.10 -3.43 -1.66
C MET A 50 18.50 -4.06 -1.75
N THR A 51 19.52 -3.25 -2.01
CA THR A 51 20.87 -3.69 -2.41
C THR A 51 21.62 -4.48 -1.33
N ASN A 52 21.29 -4.31 -0.05
CA ASN A 52 21.88 -5.07 1.06
C ASN A 52 21.21 -6.43 1.31
N LEU A 53 20.14 -6.76 0.56
CA LEU A 53 19.54 -8.09 0.54
C LEU A 53 20.16 -8.93 -0.59
N PRO A 54 20.45 -10.22 -0.36
CA PRO A 54 20.95 -11.11 -1.41
C PRO A 54 20.01 -11.15 -2.61
N ALA A 55 20.55 -11.17 -3.83
CA ALA A 55 19.76 -11.21 -5.07
C ALA A 55 18.78 -12.40 -5.09
N ALA A 56 19.21 -13.57 -4.62
CA ALA A 56 18.37 -14.77 -4.53
C ALA A 56 17.18 -14.57 -3.56
N LEU A 57 17.37 -13.84 -2.44
CA LEU A 57 16.29 -13.52 -1.53
C LEU A 57 15.30 -12.55 -2.17
N ARG A 58 15.80 -11.49 -2.84
CA ARG A 58 14.96 -10.50 -3.54
C ARG A 58 14.09 -11.17 -4.60
N ALA A 59 14.65 -12.08 -5.39
CA ALA A 59 13.91 -12.83 -6.40
C ALA A 59 12.80 -13.70 -5.77
N ARG A 60 13.10 -14.41 -4.68
CA ARG A 60 12.11 -15.24 -3.96
C ARG A 60 11.01 -14.41 -3.31
N LEU A 61 11.36 -13.24 -2.77
CA LEU A 61 10.37 -12.30 -2.22
C LEU A 61 9.46 -11.77 -3.33
N ALA A 62 10.01 -11.38 -4.48
CA ALA A 62 9.23 -10.89 -5.62
C ALA A 62 8.24 -11.95 -6.15
N GLU A 63 8.66 -13.22 -6.17
CA GLU A 63 7.82 -14.32 -6.62
C GLU A 63 6.68 -14.65 -5.65
N ARG A 64 6.96 -14.63 -4.33
CA ARG A 64 6.01 -15.11 -3.31
C ARG A 64 5.25 -14.03 -2.57
N HIS A 65 5.83 -12.85 -2.45
CA HIS A 65 5.29 -11.73 -1.69
C HIS A 65 5.45 -10.45 -2.49
N PRO A 66 4.61 -10.22 -3.51
CA PRO A 66 4.78 -9.09 -4.41
C PRO A 66 4.77 -7.75 -3.65
N LEU A 67 5.61 -6.84 -4.11
CA LEU A 67 5.65 -5.45 -3.66
C LEU A 67 4.96 -4.60 -4.73
N HIS A 68 3.64 -4.44 -4.58
CA HIS A 68 2.85 -3.61 -5.46
C HIS A 68 2.91 -2.16 -4.96
N ALA A 69 3.72 -1.33 -5.61
CA ALA A 69 3.69 0.10 -5.40
C ALA A 69 2.48 0.68 -6.14
N PRO A 70 1.61 1.45 -5.48
CA PRO A 70 0.54 2.15 -6.17
C PRO A 70 1.11 3.26 -7.04
N SER A 71 0.41 3.63 -8.10
CA SER A 71 0.74 4.77 -8.96
C SER A 71 -0.17 5.96 -8.68
N LEU A 72 0.35 7.16 -8.90
CA LEU A 72 -0.44 8.38 -8.83
C LEU A 72 -1.05 8.65 -10.20
N ALA A 73 -2.34 8.36 -10.35
CA ALA A 73 -3.04 8.59 -11.62
C ALA A 73 -3.37 10.07 -11.81
N GLU A 74 -3.80 10.78 -10.76
CA GLU A 74 -4.16 12.20 -10.84
C GLU A 74 -3.92 12.91 -9.50
N ARG A 75 -3.57 14.21 -9.57
CA ARG A 75 -3.51 15.12 -8.43
C ARG A 75 -4.27 16.40 -8.72
N ARG A 76 -5.17 16.79 -7.83
CA ARG A 76 -5.84 18.09 -7.84
C ARG A 76 -5.53 18.87 -6.58
N ILE A 77 -5.39 20.19 -6.72
CA ILE A 77 -5.11 21.09 -5.59
C ILE A 77 -6.20 22.17 -5.61
N SER A 78 -6.92 22.30 -4.50
CA SER A 78 -7.92 23.34 -4.29
C SER A 78 -7.29 24.65 -3.83
N HIS A 79 -8.03 25.76 -3.91
CA HIS A 79 -7.56 27.08 -3.51
C HIS A 79 -7.14 27.16 -2.03
N ASP A 80 -7.76 26.37 -1.16
CA ASP A 80 -7.44 26.28 0.27
C ASP A 80 -6.22 25.40 0.58
N GLY A 81 -5.52 24.91 -0.45
CA GLY A 81 -4.38 24.02 -0.32
C GLY A 81 -4.72 22.55 -0.10
N THR A 82 -6.00 22.18 -0.07
CA THR A 82 -6.45 20.78 -0.04
C THR A 82 -5.96 20.05 -1.30
N ARG A 83 -5.39 18.87 -1.12
CA ARG A 83 -4.84 18.05 -2.22
C ARG A 83 -5.59 16.75 -2.28
N LYS A 84 -6.19 16.47 -3.43
CA LYS A 84 -6.84 15.20 -3.73
C LYS A 84 -5.95 14.41 -4.69
N TYR A 85 -5.72 13.15 -4.36
CA TYR A 85 -4.93 12.20 -5.11
C TYR A 85 -5.82 11.06 -5.56
N LEU A 86 -5.77 10.73 -6.85
CA LEU A 86 -6.31 9.48 -7.38
C LEU A 86 -5.17 8.47 -7.44
N VAL A 87 -5.28 7.43 -6.65
CA VAL A 87 -4.28 6.37 -6.50
C VAL A 87 -4.77 5.15 -7.25
N GLU A 88 -3.96 4.63 -8.17
CA GLU A 88 -4.23 3.43 -8.95
C GLU A 88 -3.37 2.27 -8.45
N TYR A 89 -3.99 1.13 -8.21
CA TYR A 89 -3.34 -0.11 -7.81
C TYR A 89 -3.04 -1.00 -9.01
N HIS A 90 -2.25 -2.05 -8.78
CA HIS A 90 -1.75 -2.99 -9.80
C HIS A 90 -2.86 -3.71 -10.60
N ASP A 91 -4.06 -3.80 -10.07
CA ASP A 91 -5.24 -4.40 -10.69
C ASP A 91 -6.14 -3.39 -11.43
N GLY A 92 -5.71 -2.13 -11.52
CA GLY A 92 -6.46 -1.04 -12.13
C GLY A 92 -7.50 -0.40 -11.22
N THR A 93 -7.67 -0.93 -10.00
CA THR A 93 -8.57 -0.33 -9.00
C THR A 93 -8.07 1.06 -8.61
N CYS A 94 -8.97 2.04 -8.58
CA CYS A 94 -8.64 3.41 -8.21
C CYS A 94 -9.36 3.84 -6.93
N VAL A 95 -8.65 4.56 -6.06
CA VAL A 95 -9.22 5.18 -4.86
C VAL A 95 -8.76 6.60 -4.68
N GLU A 96 -9.56 7.40 -3.97
CA GLU A 96 -9.18 8.76 -3.62
C GLU A 96 -8.56 8.84 -2.23
N THR A 97 -7.51 9.65 -2.11
CA THR A 97 -6.89 10.06 -0.85
C THR A 97 -6.82 11.58 -0.82
N VAL A 98 -7.16 12.18 0.32
CA VAL A 98 -7.21 13.64 0.45
C VAL A 98 -6.33 14.10 1.60
N ALA A 99 -5.48 15.08 1.33
CA ALA A 99 -4.64 15.75 2.31
C ALA A 99 -5.17 17.18 2.53
N ILE A 100 -5.65 17.45 3.75
CA ILE A 100 -6.34 18.69 4.13
C ILE A 100 -5.44 19.46 5.10
N PRO A 101 -4.83 20.60 4.70
CA PRO A 101 -4.07 21.43 5.61
C PRO A 101 -5.00 22.13 6.61
N SER A 102 -4.54 22.32 7.85
CA SER A 102 -5.22 23.19 8.80
C SER A 102 -5.11 24.66 8.35
N ARG A 103 -6.02 25.52 8.81
CA ARG A 103 -5.97 26.97 8.51
C ARG A 103 -4.72 27.63 9.05
N SER A 104 -4.16 27.14 10.16
CA SER A 104 -2.90 27.61 10.75
C SER A 104 -1.66 27.07 10.03
N GLY A 105 -1.80 26.06 9.16
CA GLY A 105 -0.69 25.45 8.42
C GLY A 105 0.21 24.52 9.24
N ASP A 106 -0.11 24.32 10.52
CA ASP A 106 0.68 23.52 11.48
C ASP A 106 0.33 22.03 11.49
N ARG A 107 -0.79 21.65 10.84
CA ARG A 107 -1.29 20.28 10.81
C ARG A 107 -1.81 19.91 9.43
N LEU A 108 -1.59 18.66 9.05
CA LEU A 108 -2.15 18.04 7.84
C LEU A 108 -3.03 16.86 8.27
N THR A 109 -4.30 16.90 7.88
CA THR A 109 -5.20 15.74 8.03
C THR A 109 -5.19 14.94 6.74
N VAL A 110 -4.98 13.64 6.84
CA VAL A 110 -5.05 12.73 5.70
C VAL A 110 -6.30 11.86 5.84
N CYS A 111 -7.15 11.89 4.82
CA CYS A 111 -8.30 11.01 4.67
C CYS A 111 -8.00 10.05 3.53
N PHE A 112 -8.06 8.75 3.78
CA PHE A 112 -7.80 7.72 2.78
C PHE A 112 -8.92 6.69 2.75
N SER A 113 -9.11 6.07 1.60
CA SER A 113 -10.11 5.03 1.41
C SER A 113 -9.56 3.68 1.87
N THR A 114 -10.41 2.85 2.49
CA THR A 114 -10.12 1.47 2.87
C THR A 114 -10.79 0.45 1.96
N GLN A 115 -11.58 0.93 1.01
CA GLN A 115 -12.25 0.12 -0.01
C GLN A 115 -12.43 0.91 -1.31
N ALA A 116 -12.47 0.22 -2.42
CA ALA A 116 -12.84 0.77 -3.71
C ALA A 116 -14.35 0.68 -3.88
N GLY A 117 -14.98 1.84 -4.09
CA GLY A 117 -16.43 1.96 -4.05
C GLY A 117 -17.00 1.81 -2.63
N CYS A 118 -18.31 1.61 -2.53
CA CYS A 118 -18.98 1.44 -1.25
C CYS A 118 -20.23 0.58 -1.38
N SER A 119 -20.35 -0.43 -0.51
CA SER A 119 -21.50 -1.35 -0.49
C SER A 119 -22.78 -0.75 0.07
N MET A 120 -22.70 0.43 0.73
CA MET A 120 -23.86 1.08 1.34
C MET A 120 -24.77 1.77 0.31
N GLN A 121 -24.28 2.09 -0.87
CA GLN A 121 -25.03 2.64 -2.00
C GLN A 121 -25.95 3.85 -1.64
N CYS A 122 -25.48 4.74 -0.76
CA CYS A 122 -26.23 5.93 -0.37
C CYS A 122 -26.54 6.80 -1.58
N ALA A 123 -27.80 7.21 -1.78
CA ALA A 123 -28.26 7.94 -2.95
C ALA A 123 -27.59 9.33 -3.12
N PHE A 124 -27.09 9.92 -2.05
CA PHE A 124 -26.40 11.22 -2.04
C PHE A 124 -24.86 11.12 -2.15
N CYS A 125 -24.30 9.92 -2.21
CA CYS A 125 -22.84 9.67 -2.17
C CYS A 125 -22.34 9.20 -3.53
N ALA A 126 -21.45 9.96 -4.18
CA ALA A 126 -20.88 9.59 -5.48
C ALA A 126 -20.14 8.23 -5.42
N THR A 127 -19.35 7.99 -4.36
CA THR A 127 -18.66 6.71 -4.15
C THR A 127 -19.64 5.54 -4.00
N GLY A 128 -20.78 5.77 -3.30
CA GLY A 128 -21.82 4.75 -3.14
C GLY A 128 -22.55 4.43 -4.46
N GLN A 129 -22.73 5.43 -5.32
CA GLN A 129 -23.39 5.25 -6.63
C GLN A 129 -22.50 4.49 -7.62
N ALA A 130 -21.15 4.57 -7.49
CA ALA A 130 -20.22 3.82 -8.32
C ALA A 130 -20.23 2.30 -8.02
N GLY A 131 -20.89 1.88 -6.93
CA GLY A 131 -20.94 0.50 -6.49
C GLY A 131 -19.75 0.11 -5.62
N PHE A 132 -19.71 -1.15 -5.22
CA PHE A 132 -18.62 -1.73 -4.44
C PHE A 132 -17.76 -2.64 -5.33
N GLU A 133 -16.48 -2.43 -5.35
CA GLU A 133 -15.53 -3.24 -6.11
C GLU A 133 -14.83 -4.24 -5.20
N ARG A 134 -14.04 -3.75 -4.23
CA ARG A 134 -13.33 -4.58 -3.25
C ARG A 134 -12.87 -3.79 -2.03
N ASN A 135 -12.53 -4.49 -0.96
CA ASN A 135 -11.75 -3.92 0.12
C ASN A 135 -10.27 -3.79 -0.29
N LEU A 136 -9.60 -2.76 0.21
CA LEU A 136 -8.14 -2.67 0.11
C LEU A 136 -7.50 -3.63 1.12
N VAL A 137 -6.35 -4.20 0.76
CA VAL A 137 -5.54 -4.97 1.70
C VAL A 137 -4.66 -4.03 2.54
N PRO A 138 -4.21 -4.43 3.74
CA PRO A 138 -3.42 -3.55 4.62
C PRO A 138 -2.19 -2.92 3.95
N GLY A 139 -1.56 -3.62 3.02
CA GLY A 139 -0.40 -3.11 2.28
C GLY A 139 -0.72 -2.07 1.21
N GLU A 140 -2.01 -1.82 0.93
CA GLU A 140 -2.50 -0.80 0.00
C GLU A 140 -2.96 0.47 0.73
N ILE A 141 -3.19 0.38 2.03
CA ILE A 141 -3.58 1.49 2.91
C ILE A 141 -2.33 2.14 3.53
#